data_750f2981e3bade688f3ca46422398f66
#
_entry.id   750f2981e3bade688f3ca46422398f66
#
_cell.length_a   1.000
_cell.length_b   1.000
_cell.length_c   1.000
_cell.angle_alpha   90.00
_cell.angle_beta   90.00
_cell.angle_gamma   90.00
#
_symmetry.space_group_name_H-M   'P 1'
#
loop_
_entity.id
_entity.type
_entity.pdbx_description
1 polymer ?
#
loop_
_entity_poly.entity_id
_entity_poly.type
_entity_poly.pdbx_seq_one_letter_code
_entity_poly.pdbx_strand_id
1 'polypeptide(L)'
;MNLHIVNIIIKREYLTRVKKKSFIITTFLVPILFAALCMLPSLIMLMAKEEAKKIAVVDQSGIVMPFLKDTETTTFKQFGDVDPDVFKRQLDSVGMDALLVISPLDTAARTVTAVSYASKPLGMDMTESIQGKINDAVEHYRVNCYDIEGLDKIMESVKPDITLVSYKMDESGKETLNESAIYMFLSMILGMIIYMFISMFCGMVMSSVIEEKSSRVVEVLVSSVKATELLFGKIIGVALVALTQFFMWIALTLLILAVVGGIAGTGFLENAGGSADQMTMMATGMGVSPEQMGAAGMAMPTELDAIMSTLGGINYVELVIVFLLFFVFGYLLYASMFAAIGSAVENEADSQQLVLPLTIPLMIGFFIAMFAYKSPDSALVFWGSMIPFTSPMVMLTRVLFGVPTWQIALSVGILVLTFVLCAWLSAKIYKVGILMFGKKSTFKDLWKWIKMK
;
A
#
# COMPACT_ATOMS: atom_id res chain seq x y z
N MET A 1 4.41 -2.11 -42.70
CA MET A 1 3.33 -1.60 -41.83
C MET A 1 2.85 -0.27 -42.36
N ASN A 2 1.57 -0.18 -42.66
CA ASN A 2 1.00 1.09 -43.20
C ASN A 2 0.52 1.95 -42.01
N LEU A 3 1.29 2.99 -41.68
CA LEU A 3 1.01 3.88 -40.53
C LEU A 3 -0.35 4.55 -40.59
N HIS A 4 -0.85 4.82 -41.80
CA HIS A 4 -2.17 5.45 -42.00
C HIS A 4 -3.30 4.52 -41.52
N ILE A 5 -3.22 3.23 -41.86
CA ILE A 5 -4.19 2.22 -41.43
C ILE A 5 -4.13 2.04 -39.90
N VAL A 6 -2.92 1.95 -39.33
CA VAL A 6 -2.73 1.83 -37.87
C VAL A 6 -3.36 3.02 -37.15
N ASN A 7 -3.18 4.26 -37.68
CA ASN A 7 -3.77 5.45 -37.06
C ASN A 7 -5.31 5.46 -37.12
N ILE A 8 -5.91 4.94 -38.18
CA ILE A 8 -7.37 4.76 -38.26
C ILE A 8 -7.87 3.79 -37.20
N ILE A 9 -7.15 2.67 -37.01
CA ILE A 9 -7.50 1.66 -35.97
C ILE A 9 -7.36 2.27 -34.58
N ILE A 10 -6.25 2.97 -34.30
CA ILE A 10 -6.03 3.67 -33.02
C ILE A 10 -7.18 4.64 -32.73
N LYS A 11 -7.54 5.49 -33.70
CA LYS A 11 -8.62 6.47 -33.54
C LYS A 11 -9.97 5.79 -33.26
N ARG A 12 -10.27 4.69 -33.95
CA ARG A 12 -11.49 3.89 -33.72
C ARG A 12 -11.50 3.31 -32.31
N GLU A 13 -10.44 2.62 -31.92
CA GLU A 13 -10.33 1.99 -30.60
C GLU A 13 -10.44 3.02 -29.46
N TYR A 14 -9.74 4.14 -29.59
CA TYR A 14 -9.75 5.21 -28.62
C TYR A 14 -11.16 5.84 -28.47
N LEU A 15 -11.74 6.31 -29.59
CA LEU A 15 -13.03 7.00 -29.56
C LEU A 15 -14.19 6.10 -29.10
N THR A 16 -14.18 4.82 -29.52
CA THR A 16 -15.20 3.87 -29.13
C THR A 16 -15.23 3.62 -27.62
N ARG A 17 -14.06 3.71 -26.96
CA ARG A 17 -13.96 3.47 -25.52
C ARG A 17 -14.19 4.73 -24.69
N VAL A 18 -13.54 5.84 -25.04
CA VAL A 18 -13.66 7.09 -24.28
C VAL A 18 -15.09 7.67 -24.32
N LYS A 19 -15.83 7.43 -25.41
CA LYS A 19 -17.24 7.85 -25.54
C LYS A 19 -18.24 6.92 -24.83
N LYS A 20 -17.84 5.74 -24.37
CA LYS A 20 -18.76 4.86 -23.61
C LYS A 20 -19.11 5.49 -22.27
N LYS A 21 -20.42 5.46 -21.92
CA LYS A 21 -20.91 5.95 -20.63
C LYS A 21 -20.20 5.24 -19.45
N SER A 22 -19.91 3.94 -19.59
CA SER A 22 -19.17 3.19 -18.59
C SER A 22 -17.77 3.76 -18.33
N PHE A 23 -17.05 4.20 -19.35
CA PHE A 23 -15.73 4.84 -19.19
C PHE A 23 -15.81 6.11 -18.36
N ILE A 24 -16.78 6.97 -18.66
CA ILE A 24 -17.00 8.23 -17.93
C ILE A 24 -17.34 7.92 -16.47
N ILE A 25 -18.30 7.00 -16.25
CA ILE A 25 -18.70 6.60 -14.90
C ILE A 25 -17.51 6.03 -14.12
N THR A 26 -16.76 5.09 -14.67
CA THR A 26 -15.62 4.48 -13.97
C THR A 26 -14.51 5.49 -13.71
N THR A 27 -14.27 6.43 -14.62
CA THR A 27 -13.24 7.47 -14.45
C THR A 27 -13.52 8.37 -13.25
N PHE A 28 -14.78 8.71 -12.99
CA PHE A 28 -15.16 9.53 -11.82
C PHE A 28 -15.41 8.68 -10.57
N LEU A 29 -16.03 7.51 -10.74
CA LEU A 29 -16.45 6.67 -9.63
C LEU A 29 -15.26 6.01 -8.92
N VAL A 30 -14.26 5.51 -9.66
CA VAL A 30 -13.13 4.77 -9.08
C VAL A 30 -12.29 5.62 -8.11
N PRO A 31 -11.87 6.86 -8.42
CA PRO A 31 -11.15 7.70 -7.46
C PRO A 31 -11.98 8.04 -6.21
N ILE A 32 -13.29 8.27 -6.37
CA ILE A 32 -14.19 8.55 -5.26
C ILE A 32 -14.34 7.32 -4.36
N LEU A 33 -14.55 6.14 -4.95
CA LEU A 33 -14.61 4.88 -4.19
C LEU A 33 -13.28 4.57 -3.50
N PHE A 34 -12.15 4.84 -4.17
CA PHE A 34 -10.83 4.64 -3.59
C PHE A 34 -10.59 5.57 -2.40
N ALA A 35 -10.93 6.86 -2.53
CA ALA A 35 -10.87 7.81 -1.44
C ALA A 35 -11.80 7.40 -0.27
N ALA A 36 -13.03 6.99 -0.57
CA ALA A 36 -13.96 6.47 0.43
C ALA A 36 -13.42 5.21 1.12
N LEU A 37 -12.82 4.28 0.36
CA LEU A 37 -12.20 3.07 0.90
C LEU A 37 -11.01 3.38 1.83
N CYS A 38 -10.18 4.35 1.47
CA CYS A 38 -9.08 4.82 2.32
C CYS A 38 -9.57 5.49 3.62
N MET A 39 -10.73 6.15 3.60
CA MET A 39 -11.34 6.78 4.78
C MET A 39 -12.11 5.76 5.64
N LEU A 40 -12.45 4.61 5.09
CA LEU A 40 -13.32 3.62 5.75
C LEU A 40 -12.74 3.08 7.07
N PRO A 41 -11.43 2.74 7.20
CA PRO A 41 -10.84 2.33 8.47
C PRO A 41 -10.97 3.40 9.55
N SER A 42 -10.67 4.65 9.23
CA SER A 42 -10.79 5.78 10.17
C SER A 42 -12.25 6.01 10.58
N LEU A 43 -13.18 5.84 9.65
CA LEU A 43 -14.61 6.00 9.91
C LEU A 43 -15.17 4.85 10.74
N ILE A 44 -14.69 3.61 10.50
CA ILE A 44 -15.00 2.44 11.33
C ILE A 44 -14.45 2.65 12.74
N MET A 45 -13.22 3.15 12.87
CA MET A 45 -12.59 3.43 14.17
C MET A 45 -13.35 4.50 14.95
N LEU A 46 -13.84 5.55 14.28
CA LEU A 46 -14.71 6.58 14.88
C LEU A 46 -16.10 6.05 15.27
N MET A 47 -16.65 5.10 14.52
CA MET A 47 -17.96 4.50 14.77
C MET A 47 -17.90 3.28 15.68
N ALA A 48 -16.78 2.58 15.72
CA ALA A 48 -16.53 1.48 16.64
C ALA A 48 -16.39 2.07 18.05
N LYS A 49 -17.52 2.20 18.75
CA LYS A 49 -17.49 2.30 20.21
C LYS A 49 -16.95 0.95 20.68
N GLU A 50 -15.67 0.89 21.00
CA GLU A 50 -15.13 -0.27 21.70
C GLU A 50 -15.88 -0.40 23.02
N GLU A 51 -16.69 -1.45 23.14
CA GLU A 51 -17.26 -1.83 24.44
C GLU A 51 -16.09 -2.14 25.37
N ALA A 52 -16.01 -1.42 26.50
CA ALA A 52 -14.95 -1.61 27.46
C ALA A 52 -14.95 -3.07 27.92
N LYS A 53 -13.88 -3.79 27.60
CA LYS A 53 -13.71 -5.19 27.97
C LYS A 53 -13.43 -5.31 29.46
N LYS A 54 -14.13 -6.21 30.12
CA LYS A 54 -14.01 -6.49 31.54
C LYS A 54 -13.09 -7.68 31.77
N ILE A 55 -11.93 -7.41 32.36
CA ILE A 55 -10.92 -8.43 32.62
C ILE A 55 -10.93 -8.77 34.13
N ALA A 56 -11.23 -10.03 34.42
CA ALA A 56 -11.04 -10.55 35.76
C ALA A 56 -9.55 -10.80 36.00
N VAL A 57 -9.03 -10.35 37.13
CA VAL A 57 -7.60 -10.50 37.49
C VAL A 57 -7.48 -11.32 38.76
N VAL A 58 -6.73 -12.41 38.68
CA VAL A 58 -6.28 -13.21 39.83
C VAL A 58 -4.78 -12.96 39.96
N ASP A 59 -4.42 -12.01 40.83
CA ASP A 59 -3.03 -11.64 41.09
C ASP A 59 -2.54 -12.34 42.39
N GLN A 60 -1.78 -13.41 42.21
CA GLN A 60 -1.15 -14.13 43.31
C GLN A 60 0.20 -13.52 43.72
N SER A 61 0.74 -12.59 42.88
CA SER A 61 2.00 -11.92 43.20
C SER A 61 1.84 -10.71 44.14
N GLY A 62 0.66 -10.08 44.10
CA GLY A 62 0.34 -8.87 44.87
C GLY A 62 1.02 -7.59 44.38
N ILE A 63 1.86 -7.66 43.35
CA ILE A 63 2.62 -6.51 42.83
C ILE A 63 2.03 -5.90 41.56
N VAL A 64 1.23 -6.64 40.79
CA VAL A 64 0.78 -6.25 39.47
C VAL A 64 -0.51 -5.45 39.48
N MET A 65 -1.45 -5.80 40.38
CA MET A 65 -2.77 -5.16 40.42
C MET A 65 -2.72 -3.62 40.56
N PRO A 66 -1.82 -2.99 41.30
CA PRO A 66 -1.73 -1.53 41.39
C PRO A 66 -1.38 -0.81 40.06
N PHE A 67 -0.76 -1.54 39.13
CA PHE A 67 -0.38 -1.03 37.79
C PHE A 67 -1.47 -1.26 36.76
N LEU A 68 -2.42 -2.17 37.00
CA LEU A 68 -3.56 -2.42 36.09
C LEU A 68 -4.65 -1.36 36.32
N LYS A 69 -4.37 -0.14 35.83
CA LYS A 69 -5.36 0.95 35.87
C LYS A 69 -6.38 0.78 34.75
N ASP A 70 -7.65 1.07 35.05
CA ASP A 70 -8.72 1.11 34.09
C ASP A 70 -8.44 2.14 32.99
N THR A 71 -8.80 1.79 31.75
CA THR A 71 -8.76 2.65 30.57
C THR A 71 -10.14 2.74 29.96
N GLU A 72 -10.36 3.63 29.00
CA GLU A 72 -11.65 3.76 28.30
C GLU A 72 -12.10 2.45 27.64
N THR A 73 -11.15 1.60 27.24
CA THR A 73 -11.40 0.33 26.53
C THR A 73 -11.25 -0.92 27.41
N THR A 74 -10.78 -0.79 28.67
CA THR A 74 -10.49 -1.97 29.51
C THR A 74 -10.72 -1.66 30.97
N THR A 75 -11.51 -2.47 31.63
CA THR A 75 -11.75 -2.42 33.07
C THR A 75 -11.21 -3.67 33.73
N PHE A 76 -10.37 -3.49 34.76
CA PHE A 76 -9.77 -4.59 35.50
C PHE A 76 -10.49 -4.81 36.81
N LYS A 77 -10.92 -6.03 37.09
CA LYS A 77 -11.57 -6.37 38.34
C LYS A 77 -10.81 -7.47 39.05
N GLN A 78 -10.31 -7.16 40.23
CA GLN A 78 -9.60 -8.14 41.05
C GLN A 78 -10.58 -9.13 41.64
N PHE A 79 -10.24 -10.40 41.50
CA PHE A 79 -10.87 -11.52 42.19
C PHE A 79 -9.84 -12.14 43.12
N GLY A 80 -10.26 -12.42 44.38
CA GLY A 80 -9.40 -13.04 45.39
C GLY A 80 -9.05 -14.49 45.04
N ASP A 81 -8.79 -15.28 46.04
CA ASP A 81 -8.30 -16.67 45.92
C ASP A 81 -9.37 -17.60 45.31
N VAL A 82 -9.60 -17.47 44.03
CA VAL A 82 -10.54 -18.29 43.24
C VAL A 82 -9.72 -19.26 42.44
N ASP A 83 -10.11 -20.54 42.44
CA ASP A 83 -9.49 -21.54 41.57
C ASP A 83 -9.64 -21.13 40.10
N PRO A 84 -8.52 -20.86 39.39
CA PRO A 84 -8.56 -20.44 38.00
C PRO A 84 -9.28 -21.41 37.07
N ASP A 85 -9.25 -22.71 37.36
CA ASP A 85 -9.85 -23.73 36.51
C ASP A 85 -11.39 -23.77 36.62
N VAL A 86 -11.91 -23.39 37.78
CA VAL A 86 -13.36 -23.24 37.99
C VAL A 86 -13.84 -21.94 37.34
N PHE A 87 -13.08 -20.87 37.50
CA PHE A 87 -13.45 -19.53 36.99
C PHE A 87 -13.43 -19.45 35.44
N LYS A 88 -12.51 -20.17 34.79
CA LYS A 88 -12.48 -20.29 33.31
C LYS A 88 -13.79 -20.79 32.73
N ARG A 89 -14.49 -21.68 33.40
CA ARG A 89 -15.78 -22.24 32.96
C ARG A 89 -16.96 -21.32 33.20
N GLN A 90 -16.80 -20.30 34.02
CA GLN A 90 -17.86 -19.39 34.45
C GLN A 90 -17.67 -17.96 33.95
N LEU A 91 -16.66 -17.69 33.11
CA LEU A 91 -16.31 -16.36 32.57
C LEU A 91 -17.54 -15.63 32.01
N ASP A 92 -18.29 -16.28 31.12
CA ASP A 92 -19.47 -15.71 30.47
C ASP A 92 -20.63 -15.48 31.47
N SER A 93 -20.78 -16.34 32.48
CA SER A 93 -21.85 -16.23 33.49
C SER A 93 -21.59 -15.12 34.51
N VAL A 94 -20.33 -14.76 34.73
CA VAL A 94 -19.91 -13.64 35.59
C VAL A 94 -19.82 -12.32 34.83
N GLY A 95 -20.05 -12.35 33.51
CA GLY A 95 -20.02 -11.16 32.64
C GLY A 95 -18.61 -10.57 32.49
N MET A 96 -17.58 -11.44 32.45
CA MET A 96 -16.19 -11.07 32.18
C MET A 96 -15.75 -11.60 30.84
N ASP A 97 -15.02 -10.78 30.10
CA ASP A 97 -14.55 -11.11 28.72
C ASP A 97 -13.26 -11.94 28.74
N ALA A 98 -12.45 -11.75 29.77
CA ALA A 98 -11.19 -12.50 29.96
C ALA A 98 -10.84 -12.66 31.44
N LEU A 99 -10.00 -13.68 31.70
CA LEU A 99 -9.36 -13.94 33.00
C LEU A 99 -7.85 -13.80 32.81
N LEU A 100 -7.23 -12.92 33.57
CA LEU A 100 -5.78 -12.78 33.71
C LEU A 100 -5.33 -13.41 35.00
N VAL A 101 -4.53 -14.46 34.92
CA VAL A 101 -3.93 -15.14 36.04
C VAL A 101 -2.46 -14.79 36.12
N ILE A 102 -2.04 -14.24 37.26
CA ILE A 102 -0.65 -13.87 37.52
C ILE A 102 -0.14 -14.83 38.59
N SER A 103 0.97 -15.49 38.31
CA SER A 103 1.58 -16.46 39.20
C SER A 103 2.08 -15.80 40.52
N PRO A 104 2.31 -16.57 41.57
CA PRO A 104 3.07 -16.08 42.73
C PRO A 104 4.42 -15.52 42.27
N LEU A 105 4.91 -14.54 43.02
CA LEU A 105 6.19 -13.91 42.78
C LEU A 105 7.33 -14.91 42.93
N ASP A 106 8.11 -15.14 41.89
CA ASP A 106 9.38 -15.85 42.00
C ASP A 106 10.44 -14.89 42.59
N THR A 107 10.73 -15.04 43.85
CA THR A 107 11.68 -14.20 44.58
C THR A 107 13.13 -14.43 44.14
N ALA A 108 13.47 -15.59 43.56
CA ALA A 108 14.81 -15.87 43.05
C ALA A 108 15.05 -15.22 41.70
N ALA A 109 14.10 -15.36 40.77
CA ALA A 109 14.17 -14.74 39.44
C ALA A 109 13.63 -13.28 39.41
N ARG A 110 13.00 -12.84 40.53
CA ARG A 110 12.34 -11.54 40.67
C ARG A 110 11.40 -11.23 39.48
N THR A 111 10.54 -12.20 39.15
CA THR A 111 9.61 -12.11 38.02
C THR A 111 8.29 -12.82 38.33
N VAL A 112 7.29 -12.58 37.47
CA VAL A 112 5.99 -13.26 37.50
C VAL A 112 5.70 -13.82 36.10
N THR A 113 4.86 -14.87 36.06
CA THR A 113 4.30 -15.39 34.82
C THR A 113 2.83 -14.99 34.77
N ALA A 114 2.40 -14.45 33.66
CA ALA A 114 1.02 -14.07 33.42
C ALA A 114 0.43 -14.89 32.26
N VAL A 115 -0.80 -15.39 32.47
CA VAL A 115 -1.54 -16.14 31.44
C VAL A 115 -2.93 -15.58 31.36
N SER A 116 -3.36 -15.26 30.11
CA SER A 116 -4.72 -14.79 29.87
C SER A 116 -5.58 -15.91 29.26
N TYR A 117 -6.80 -16.03 29.74
CA TYR A 117 -7.83 -16.95 29.25
C TYR A 117 -9.03 -16.10 28.80
N ALA A 118 -9.49 -16.23 27.57
CA ALA A 118 -10.62 -15.48 27.07
C ALA A 118 -11.50 -16.38 26.21
N SER A 119 -12.81 -16.15 26.22
CA SER A 119 -13.76 -16.85 25.34
C SER A 119 -13.59 -16.42 23.87
N LYS A 120 -13.16 -15.19 23.64
CA LYS A 120 -12.79 -14.65 22.33
C LYS A 120 -11.35 -14.11 22.37
N PRO A 121 -10.56 -14.27 21.32
CA PRO A 121 -9.19 -13.74 21.29
C PRO A 121 -9.15 -12.27 21.71
N LEU A 122 -8.21 -11.92 22.60
CA LEU A 122 -7.92 -10.52 22.91
C LEU A 122 -7.23 -9.87 21.73
N GLY A 123 -7.54 -8.60 21.46
CA GLY A 123 -6.85 -7.82 20.44
C GLY A 123 -5.35 -7.71 20.75
N MET A 124 -4.54 -7.55 19.70
CA MET A 124 -3.08 -7.46 19.82
C MET A 124 -2.67 -6.27 20.70
N ASP A 125 -3.28 -5.10 20.44
CA ASP A 125 -3.04 -3.87 21.20
C ASP A 125 -3.34 -4.01 22.70
N MET A 126 -4.44 -4.73 23.03
CA MET A 126 -4.81 -5.01 24.42
C MET A 126 -3.81 -5.95 25.09
N THR A 127 -3.34 -6.97 24.37
CA THR A 127 -2.34 -7.92 24.88
C THR A 127 -1.02 -7.20 25.16
N GLU A 128 -0.56 -6.34 24.25
CA GLU A 128 0.64 -5.51 24.42
C GLU A 128 0.49 -4.53 25.57
N SER A 129 -0.67 -3.87 25.71
CA SER A 129 -0.96 -2.96 26.81
C SER A 129 -0.91 -3.67 28.16
N ILE A 130 -1.53 -4.84 28.29
CA ILE A 130 -1.49 -5.64 29.53
C ILE A 130 -0.06 -6.09 29.83
N GLN A 131 0.67 -6.58 28.83
CA GLN A 131 2.06 -6.98 28.97
C GLN A 131 2.97 -5.82 29.41
N GLY A 132 2.76 -4.63 28.84
CA GLY A 132 3.47 -3.42 29.25
C GLY A 132 3.25 -3.11 30.74
N LYS A 133 1.98 -3.08 31.17
CA LYS A 133 1.64 -2.82 32.59
C LYS A 133 2.23 -3.86 33.56
N ILE A 134 2.28 -5.13 33.15
CA ILE A 134 2.90 -6.20 33.95
C ILE A 134 4.42 -6.00 34.02
N ASN A 135 5.05 -5.63 32.90
CA ASN A 135 6.48 -5.35 32.87
C ASN A 135 6.83 -4.17 33.76
N ASP A 136 6.04 -3.09 33.74
CA ASP A 136 6.22 -1.93 34.61
C ASP A 136 6.13 -2.30 36.09
N ALA A 137 5.17 -3.17 36.46
CA ALA A 137 5.03 -3.65 37.81
C ALA A 137 6.25 -4.47 38.27
N VAL A 138 6.75 -5.37 37.43
CA VAL A 138 7.94 -6.18 37.71
C VAL A 138 9.19 -5.32 37.78
N GLU A 139 9.33 -4.33 36.88
CA GLU A 139 10.44 -3.39 36.91
C GLU A 139 10.46 -2.60 38.21
N HIS A 140 9.32 -2.00 38.59
CA HIS A 140 9.18 -1.27 39.84
C HIS A 140 9.50 -2.14 41.06
N TYR A 141 9.04 -3.40 41.10
CA TYR A 141 9.39 -4.34 42.12
C TYR A 141 10.89 -4.60 42.22
N ARG A 142 11.56 -4.82 41.04
CA ARG A 142 13.01 -5.07 40.99
C ARG A 142 13.80 -3.87 41.52
N VAL A 143 13.37 -2.64 41.11
CA VAL A 143 13.99 -1.37 41.56
C VAL A 143 13.89 -1.26 43.10
N ASN A 144 12.72 -1.50 43.65
CA ASN A 144 12.50 -1.44 45.12
C ASN A 144 13.30 -2.48 45.91
N CYS A 145 13.66 -3.63 45.30
CA CYS A 145 14.53 -4.63 45.94
C CYS A 145 15.96 -4.15 46.15
N TYR A 146 16.42 -3.05 45.59
CA TYR A 146 17.77 -2.50 45.81
C TYR A 146 17.85 -1.57 47.02
N ASP A 147 16.71 -1.22 47.64
CA ASP A 147 16.62 -0.40 48.88
C ASP A 147 17.46 0.90 48.81
N ILE A 148 17.50 1.54 47.64
CA ILE A 148 18.18 2.82 47.40
C ILE A 148 17.13 3.91 47.46
N GLU A 149 17.20 4.80 48.45
CA GLU A 149 16.27 5.91 48.65
C GLU A 149 16.26 6.83 47.41
N GLY A 150 15.10 7.01 46.78
CA GLY A 150 14.94 7.86 45.61
C GLY A 150 15.34 7.23 44.28
N LEU A 151 15.63 5.89 44.21
CA LEU A 151 15.98 5.19 43.00
C LEU A 151 14.85 5.28 41.93
N ASP A 152 13.57 5.25 42.34
CA ASP A 152 12.42 5.40 41.46
C ASP A 152 12.48 6.74 40.70
N LYS A 153 12.76 7.84 41.41
CA LYS A 153 12.87 9.16 40.78
C LYS A 153 14.09 9.26 39.87
N ILE A 154 15.18 8.61 40.22
CA ILE A 154 16.38 8.55 39.39
C ILE A 154 16.08 7.72 38.12
N MET A 155 15.43 6.58 38.23
CA MET A 155 15.04 5.75 37.08
C MET A 155 14.06 6.48 36.15
N GLU A 156 13.07 7.19 36.70
CA GLU A 156 12.15 8.00 35.91
C GLU A 156 12.87 9.15 35.19
N SER A 157 13.86 9.77 35.85
CA SER A 157 14.68 10.84 35.25
C SER A 157 15.71 10.31 34.22
N VAL A 158 16.08 9.03 34.31
CA VAL A 158 17.06 8.36 33.42
C VAL A 158 16.38 7.68 32.23
N LYS A 159 15.05 7.42 32.29
CA LYS A 159 14.32 6.93 31.12
C LYS A 159 14.31 8.03 30.04
N PRO A 160 15.20 8.00 29.04
CA PRO A 160 15.20 9.03 28.01
C PRO A 160 13.99 8.79 27.11
N ASP A 161 13.11 9.77 27.00
CA ASP A 161 12.11 9.83 25.97
C ASP A 161 12.75 10.47 24.74
N ILE A 162 13.53 9.68 23.98
CA ILE A 162 14.25 10.16 22.81
C ILE A 162 13.39 9.95 21.58
N THR A 163 12.88 11.02 21.01
CA THR A 163 12.24 11.00 19.70
C THR A 163 13.34 11.15 18.64
N LEU A 164 13.60 10.10 17.86
CA LEU A 164 14.52 10.16 16.73
C LEU A 164 13.84 10.82 15.54
N VAL A 165 14.22 12.06 15.24
CA VAL A 165 13.78 12.76 14.02
C VAL A 165 14.78 12.46 12.90
N SER A 166 14.31 11.85 11.80
CA SER A 166 15.16 11.54 10.64
C SER A 166 15.02 12.62 9.58
N TYR A 167 16.16 13.11 9.09
CA TYR A 167 16.20 14.04 7.95
C TYR A 167 16.85 13.35 6.75
N LYS A 168 16.26 13.54 5.57
CA LYS A 168 16.88 13.19 4.29
C LYS A 168 17.70 14.41 3.83
N MET A 169 18.98 14.19 3.55
CA MET A 169 19.84 15.21 2.93
C MET A 169 19.90 14.97 1.42
N ASP A 170 19.69 16.01 0.63
CA ASP A 170 19.93 15.97 -0.81
C ASP A 170 21.40 16.27 -1.14
N GLU A 171 21.77 16.14 -2.41
CA GLU A 171 23.16 16.43 -2.88
C GLU A 171 23.55 17.92 -2.66
N SER A 172 22.60 18.81 -2.45
CA SER A 172 22.81 20.23 -2.17
C SER A 172 22.91 20.56 -0.66
N GLY A 173 22.77 19.53 0.20
CA GLY A 173 22.83 19.67 1.66
C GLY A 173 21.53 20.20 2.28
N LYS A 174 20.42 20.24 1.53
CA LYS A 174 19.12 20.64 2.05
C LYS A 174 18.51 19.49 2.86
N GLU A 175 18.16 19.77 4.10
CA GLU A 175 17.51 18.82 5.01
C GLU A 175 16.00 18.84 4.79
N THR A 176 15.40 17.65 4.63
CA THR A 176 13.95 17.45 4.59
C THR A 176 13.58 16.37 5.59
N LEU A 177 12.52 16.62 6.37
CA LEU A 177 11.99 15.61 7.28
C LEU A 177 11.64 14.34 6.51
N ASN A 178 12.06 13.19 7.03
CA ASN A 178 11.86 11.91 6.40
C ASN A 178 10.98 11.04 7.30
N GLU A 179 9.67 11.10 7.09
CA GLU A 179 8.77 10.16 7.73
C GLU A 179 8.62 8.89 6.88
N SER A 180 9.23 7.81 7.34
CA SER A 180 9.22 6.50 6.68
C SER A 180 7.80 6.00 6.39
N ALA A 181 6.83 6.33 7.24
CA ALA A 181 5.43 5.97 7.06
C ALA A 181 4.84 6.59 5.78
N ILE A 182 5.13 7.86 5.48
CA ILE A 182 4.63 8.54 4.29
C ILE A 182 5.18 7.89 3.03
N TYR A 183 6.49 7.60 2.98
CA TYR A 183 7.10 6.89 1.86
C TYR A 183 6.53 5.48 1.68
N MET A 184 6.23 4.78 2.78
CA MET A 184 5.56 3.48 2.75
C MET A 184 4.19 3.57 2.08
N PHE A 185 3.33 4.48 2.54
CA PHE A 185 1.99 4.66 1.97
C PHE A 185 2.06 5.06 0.49
N LEU A 186 2.94 5.99 0.15
CA LEU A 186 3.10 6.47 -1.22
C LEU A 186 3.60 5.35 -2.15
N SER A 187 4.58 4.56 -1.70
CA SER A 187 5.09 3.39 -2.42
C SER A 187 4.00 2.35 -2.68
N MET A 188 3.21 2.06 -1.65
CA MET A 188 2.10 1.10 -1.74
C MET A 188 1.03 1.59 -2.72
N ILE A 189 0.64 2.86 -2.65
CA ILE A 189 -0.34 3.47 -3.56
C ILE A 189 0.16 3.45 -5.00
N LEU A 190 1.40 3.86 -5.26
CA LEU A 190 1.99 3.88 -6.60
C LEU A 190 2.11 2.47 -7.20
N GLY A 191 2.58 1.50 -6.40
CA GLY A 191 2.63 0.10 -6.81
C GLY A 191 1.26 -0.46 -7.14
N MET A 192 0.24 -0.14 -6.33
CA MET A 192 -1.14 -0.56 -6.55
C MET A 192 -1.75 0.07 -7.81
N ILE A 193 -1.49 1.36 -8.04
CA ILE A 193 -1.98 2.07 -9.23
C ILE A 193 -1.43 1.42 -10.50
N ILE A 194 -0.11 1.21 -10.59
CA ILE A 194 0.48 0.56 -11.77
C ILE A 194 -0.05 -0.86 -11.96
N TYR A 195 -0.12 -1.66 -10.89
CA TYR A 195 -0.68 -3.01 -10.95
C TYR A 195 -2.10 -3.01 -11.51
N MET A 196 -2.96 -2.15 -10.96
CA MET A 196 -4.36 -2.03 -11.38
C MET A 196 -4.47 -1.57 -12.84
N PHE A 197 -3.69 -0.57 -13.25
CA PHE A 197 -3.70 -0.07 -14.62
C PHE A 197 -3.24 -1.13 -15.62
N ILE A 198 -2.10 -1.78 -15.38
CA ILE A 198 -1.61 -2.83 -16.27
C ILE A 198 -2.64 -3.96 -16.35
N SER A 199 -3.14 -4.47 -15.23
CA SER A 199 -4.10 -5.58 -15.21
C SER A 199 -5.40 -5.23 -15.94
N MET A 200 -5.98 -4.05 -15.65
CA MET A 200 -7.24 -3.62 -16.23
C MET A 200 -7.13 -3.37 -17.74
N PHE A 201 -6.12 -2.61 -18.17
CA PHE A 201 -6.02 -2.25 -19.58
C PHE A 201 -5.49 -3.39 -20.46
N CYS A 202 -4.61 -4.26 -19.93
CA CYS A 202 -4.22 -5.47 -20.65
C CYS A 202 -5.38 -6.46 -20.80
N GLY A 203 -6.19 -6.62 -19.75
CA GLY A 203 -7.45 -7.36 -19.82
C GLY A 203 -8.40 -6.80 -20.87
N MET A 204 -8.53 -5.48 -20.95
CA MET A 204 -9.37 -4.81 -21.94
C MET A 204 -8.87 -5.03 -23.38
N VAL A 205 -7.54 -5.09 -23.62
CA VAL A 205 -6.98 -5.46 -24.94
C VAL A 205 -7.37 -6.90 -25.28
N MET A 206 -7.18 -7.82 -24.34
CA MET A 206 -7.51 -9.24 -24.54
C MET A 206 -9.00 -9.44 -24.86
N SER A 207 -9.90 -8.90 -24.01
CA SER A 207 -11.36 -8.99 -24.24
C SER A 207 -11.76 -8.42 -25.60
N SER A 208 -11.16 -7.31 -26.02
CA SER A 208 -11.41 -6.73 -27.35
C SER A 208 -11.00 -7.65 -28.51
N VAL A 209 -9.90 -8.39 -28.35
CA VAL A 209 -9.45 -9.38 -29.36
C VAL A 209 -10.40 -10.57 -29.40
N ILE A 210 -10.82 -11.06 -28.23
CA ILE A 210 -11.76 -12.17 -28.12
C ILE A 210 -13.12 -11.78 -28.73
N GLU A 211 -13.63 -10.58 -28.44
CA GLU A 211 -14.91 -10.10 -28.96
C GLU A 211 -14.92 -10.01 -30.50
N GLU A 212 -13.85 -9.48 -31.12
CA GLU A 212 -13.74 -9.42 -32.58
C GLU A 212 -13.60 -10.81 -33.20
N LYS A 213 -12.91 -11.74 -32.54
CA LYS A 213 -12.78 -13.10 -33.00
C LYS A 213 -14.11 -13.84 -32.91
N SER A 214 -14.80 -13.78 -31.78
CA SER A 214 -16.07 -14.48 -31.56
C SER A 214 -17.19 -13.96 -32.46
N SER A 215 -17.20 -12.67 -32.77
CA SER A 215 -18.15 -12.06 -33.70
C SER A 215 -17.79 -12.25 -35.18
N ARG A 216 -16.70 -12.95 -35.50
CA ARG A 216 -16.16 -13.16 -36.88
C ARG A 216 -15.87 -11.88 -37.67
N VAL A 217 -15.93 -10.71 -37.05
CA VAL A 217 -15.56 -9.43 -37.67
C VAL A 217 -14.10 -9.45 -38.14
N VAL A 218 -13.28 -10.22 -37.47
CA VAL A 218 -11.87 -10.43 -37.83
C VAL A 218 -11.69 -10.95 -39.24
N GLU A 219 -12.55 -11.85 -39.76
CA GLU A 219 -12.44 -12.40 -41.13
C GLU A 219 -12.50 -11.28 -42.19
N VAL A 220 -13.37 -10.31 -41.95
CA VAL A 220 -13.50 -9.12 -42.83
C VAL A 220 -12.32 -8.16 -42.63
N LEU A 221 -11.86 -7.95 -41.40
CA LEU A 221 -10.76 -7.04 -41.13
C LEU A 221 -9.43 -7.57 -41.68
N VAL A 222 -9.11 -8.85 -41.53
CA VAL A 222 -7.84 -9.45 -41.99
C VAL A 222 -7.77 -9.55 -43.52
N SER A 223 -8.91 -9.56 -44.21
CA SER A 223 -8.93 -9.46 -45.67
C SER A 223 -8.45 -8.09 -46.19
N SER A 224 -8.61 -7.04 -45.37
CA SER A 224 -8.29 -5.65 -45.74
C SER A 224 -7.05 -5.08 -45.08
N VAL A 225 -6.64 -5.63 -43.89
CA VAL A 225 -5.56 -5.11 -43.04
C VAL A 225 -4.68 -6.27 -42.54
N LYS A 226 -3.37 -6.02 -42.46
CA LYS A 226 -2.46 -7.03 -41.87
C LYS A 226 -2.77 -7.25 -40.37
N ALA A 227 -2.76 -8.52 -39.92
CA ALA A 227 -3.02 -8.89 -38.55
C ALA A 227 -2.10 -8.14 -37.53
N THR A 228 -0.84 -7.86 -37.93
CA THR A 228 0.10 -7.09 -37.11
C THR A 228 -0.30 -5.62 -36.97
N GLU A 229 -0.87 -5.01 -38.02
CA GLU A 229 -1.36 -3.61 -37.99
C GLU A 229 -2.58 -3.50 -37.09
N LEU A 230 -3.45 -4.51 -37.11
CA LEU A 230 -4.60 -4.62 -36.20
C LEU A 230 -4.16 -4.74 -34.73
N LEU A 231 -3.20 -5.64 -34.45
CA LEU A 231 -2.65 -5.86 -33.12
C LEU A 231 -2.06 -4.56 -32.53
N PHE A 232 -1.13 -3.91 -33.26
CA PHE A 232 -0.48 -2.69 -32.77
C PHE A 232 -1.47 -1.52 -32.66
N GLY A 233 -2.41 -1.39 -33.60
CA GLY A 233 -3.45 -0.37 -33.55
C GLY A 233 -4.31 -0.49 -32.27
N LYS A 234 -4.68 -1.72 -31.89
CA LYS A 234 -5.42 -1.97 -30.66
C LYS A 234 -4.61 -1.65 -29.40
N ILE A 235 -3.39 -2.18 -29.31
CA ILE A 235 -2.53 -1.97 -28.14
C ILE A 235 -2.31 -0.47 -27.92
N ILE A 236 -1.94 0.28 -28.97
CA ILE A 236 -1.71 1.72 -28.86
C ILE A 236 -3.01 2.48 -28.60
N GLY A 237 -4.12 2.08 -29.23
CA GLY A 237 -5.44 2.69 -28.98
C GLY A 237 -5.86 2.61 -27.52
N VAL A 238 -5.70 1.43 -26.89
CA VAL A 238 -6.02 1.22 -25.47
C VAL A 238 -4.99 1.92 -24.57
N ALA A 239 -3.70 1.99 -24.97
CA ALA A 239 -2.69 2.78 -24.26
C ALA A 239 -3.10 4.26 -24.13
N LEU A 240 -3.60 4.85 -25.21
CA LEU A 240 -4.09 6.22 -25.18
C LEU A 240 -5.31 6.41 -24.28
N VAL A 241 -6.21 5.40 -24.22
CA VAL A 241 -7.33 5.40 -23.26
C VAL A 241 -6.81 5.39 -21.82
N ALA A 242 -5.83 4.53 -21.53
CA ALA A 242 -5.20 4.44 -20.21
C ALA A 242 -4.52 5.74 -19.79
N LEU A 243 -3.75 6.36 -20.70
CA LEU A 243 -3.12 7.66 -20.45
C LEU A 243 -4.16 8.77 -20.22
N THR A 244 -5.23 8.79 -21.02
CA THR A 244 -6.33 9.75 -20.83
C THR A 244 -6.95 9.58 -19.45
N GLN A 245 -7.22 8.35 -19.00
CA GLN A 245 -7.79 8.08 -17.70
C GLN A 245 -6.83 8.49 -16.57
N PHE A 246 -5.53 8.23 -16.73
CA PHE A 246 -4.50 8.64 -15.77
C PHE A 246 -4.47 10.16 -15.59
N PHE A 247 -4.42 10.92 -16.69
CA PHE A 247 -4.44 12.39 -16.62
C PHE A 247 -5.76 12.93 -16.06
N MET A 248 -6.89 12.31 -16.36
CA MET A 248 -8.18 12.68 -15.76
C MET A 248 -8.19 12.42 -14.25
N TRP A 249 -7.57 11.35 -13.78
CA TRP A 249 -7.47 11.07 -12.35
C TRP A 249 -6.59 12.09 -11.63
N ILE A 250 -5.45 12.45 -12.22
CA ILE A 250 -4.61 13.53 -11.67
C ILE A 250 -5.38 14.85 -11.60
N ALA A 251 -6.05 15.23 -12.68
CA ALA A 251 -6.83 16.47 -12.72
C ALA A 251 -7.98 16.47 -11.70
N LEU A 252 -8.67 15.32 -11.55
CA LEU A 252 -9.73 15.15 -10.56
C LEU A 252 -9.21 15.23 -9.13
N THR A 253 -8.07 14.59 -8.85
CA THR A 253 -7.43 14.65 -7.53
C THR A 253 -7.00 16.08 -7.19
N LEU A 254 -6.38 16.80 -8.11
CA LEU A 254 -6.01 18.21 -7.92
C LEU A 254 -7.26 19.09 -7.70
N LEU A 255 -8.34 18.84 -8.44
CA LEU A 255 -9.60 19.56 -8.27
C LEU A 255 -10.21 19.28 -6.88
N ILE A 256 -10.23 18.03 -6.42
CA ILE A 256 -10.73 17.67 -5.09
C ILE A 256 -9.87 18.34 -4.01
N LEU A 257 -8.55 18.29 -4.12
CA LEU A 257 -7.64 18.96 -3.18
C LEU A 257 -7.85 20.47 -3.16
N ALA A 258 -8.05 21.11 -4.31
CA ALA A 258 -8.34 22.53 -4.40
C ALA A 258 -9.69 22.90 -3.76
N VAL A 259 -10.74 22.08 -3.97
CA VAL A 259 -12.05 22.28 -3.38
C VAL A 259 -12.00 22.05 -1.85
N VAL A 260 -11.42 20.95 -1.41
CA VAL A 260 -11.27 20.64 0.03
C VAL A 260 -10.39 21.69 0.69
N GLY A 261 -9.24 22.06 0.11
CA GLY A 261 -8.37 23.12 0.61
C GLY A 261 -9.05 24.51 0.61
N GLY A 262 -9.91 24.82 -0.37
CA GLY A 262 -10.67 26.06 -0.43
C GLY A 262 -11.83 26.10 0.59
N ILE A 263 -12.48 24.98 0.86
CA ILE A 263 -13.56 24.86 1.86
C ILE A 263 -12.98 24.74 3.28
N ALA A 264 -11.92 23.95 3.43
CA ALA A 264 -11.23 23.72 4.71
C ALA A 264 -10.22 24.82 5.04
N GLY A 265 -9.81 25.62 4.05
CA GLY A 265 -8.71 26.57 4.10
C GLY A 265 -8.82 27.74 5.08
N THR A 266 -9.97 27.90 5.74
CA THR A 266 -10.08 28.83 6.88
C THR A 266 -10.28 28.12 8.22
N GLY A 267 -10.81 26.90 8.25
CA GLY A 267 -11.10 26.18 9.49
C GLY A 267 -10.13 25.04 9.81
N PHE A 268 -9.60 24.36 8.79
CA PHE A 268 -8.71 23.20 9.00
C PHE A 268 -7.28 23.63 9.32
N LEU A 269 -6.79 24.70 8.67
CA LEU A 269 -5.49 25.31 9.00
C LEU A 269 -5.54 26.06 10.34
N GLU A 270 -6.66 26.66 10.70
CA GLU A 270 -6.86 27.33 11.98
C GLU A 270 -6.97 26.33 13.15
N ASN A 271 -7.61 25.17 12.95
CA ASN A 271 -7.65 24.08 13.94
C ASN A 271 -6.34 23.26 14.00
N ALA A 272 -5.61 23.14 12.91
CA ALA A 272 -4.25 22.57 12.94
C ALA A 272 -3.22 23.52 13.57
N GLY A 273 -3.42 24.86 13.44
CA GLY A 273 -2.67 25.87 14.17
C GLY A 273 -3.07 26.01 15.65
N GLY A 274 -4.31 25.62 15.98
CA GLY A 274 -4.82 25.66 17.36
C GLY A 274 -4.08 24.75 18.34
N SER A 275 -3.42 23.72 17.86
CA SER A 275 -2.54 22.87 18.69
C SER A 275 -1.27 23.63 19.10
N ALA A 276 -0.72 24.51 18.26
CA ALA A 276 0.43 25.33 18.59
C ALA A 276 0.08 26.43 19.65
N ASP A 277 -1.10 27.05 19.51
CA ASP A 277 -1.59 28.03 20.47
C ASP A 277 -1.98 27.41 21.82
N GLN A 278 -2.57 26.21 21.82
CA GLN A 278 -2.84 25.44 23.04
C GLN A 278 -1.55 24.98 23.71
N MET A 279 -0.54 24.57 22.94
CA MET A 279 0.77 24.20 23.46
C MET A 279 1.52 25.44 24.03
N THR A 280 1.40 26.57 23.38
CA THR A 280 1.96 27.85 23.86
C THR A 280 1.23 28.32 25.13
N MET A 281 -0.09 28.20 25.22
CA MET A 281 -0.86 28.49 26.44
C MET A 281 -0.51 27.54 27.60
N MET A 282 -0.31 26.25 27.31
CA MET A 282 0.06 25.24 28.31
C MET A 282 1.49 25.45 28.80
N ALA A 283 2.42 25.80 27.93
CA ALA A 283 3.81 26.12 28.26
C ALA A 283 3.92 27.42 29.05
N THR A 284 3.12 28.44 28.69
CA THR A 284 3.03 29.71 29.45
C THR A 284 2.41 29.49 30.84
N GLY A 285 1.45 28.59 30.95
CA GLY A 285 0.86 28.11 32.21
C GLY A 285 1.85 27.35 33.10
N MET A 286 2.90 26.76 32.54
CA MET A 286 4.01 26.09 33.25
C MET A 286 5.22 27.02 33.52
N GLY A 287 5.14 28.29 33.19
CA GLY A 287 6.18 29.30 33.49
C GLY A 287 7.37 29.29 32.51
N VAL A 288 7.22 28.66 31.34
CA VAL A 288 8.24 28.68 30.28
C VAL A 288 7.95 29.84 29.35
N SER A 289 8.89 30.79 29.23
CA SER A 289 8.72 31.96 28.37
C SER A 289 8.89 31.60 26.88
N PRO A 290 8.15 32.27 25.96
CA PRO A 290 8.28 32.03 24.52
C PRO A 290 9.70 32.19 23.97
N GLU A 291 10.53 33.05 24.63
CA GLU A 291 11.93 33.24 24.29
C GLU A 291 12.81 32.02 24.62
N GLN A 292 12.45 31.25 25.64
CA GLN A 292 13.16 29.99 26.00
C GLN A 292 12.80 28.85 25.06
N MET A 293 11.59 28.82 24.48
CA MET A 293 11.21 27.87 23.42
C MET A 293 11.94 28.18 22.11
N GLY A 294 12.12 29.46 21.76
CA GLY A 294 12.88 29.87 20.57
C GLY A 294 14.38 29.64 20.68
N ALA A 295 14.95 29.68 21.89
CA ALA A 295 16.38 29.44 22.13
C ALA A 295 16.75 27.96 22.15
N ALA A 296 15.79 27.05 22.39
CA ALA A 296 16.03 25.61 22.36
C ALA A 296 16.07 25.02 20.93
N GLY A 297 15.69 25.79 19.90
CA GLY A 297 15.84 25.39 18.48
C GLY A 297 15.10 24.11 18.03
N MET A 298 14.25 23.55 18.90
CA MET A 298 13.53 22.30 18.67
C MET A 298 12.03 22.48 18.92
N ALA A 299 11.39 23.28 18.07
CA ALA A 299 9.96 23.09 17.91
C ALA A 299 9.80 21.69 17.24
N MET A 300 9.23 20.71 17.98
CA MET A 300 8.82 19.45 17.33
C MET A 300 7.86 19.83 16.21
N PRO A 301 8.19 19.45 14.94
CA PRO A 301 7.28 19.74 13.84
C PRO A 301 5.95 19.04 14.13
N THR A 302 4.85 19.75 13.95
CA THR A 302 3.54 19.13 14.03
C THR A 302 3.49 18.00 13.00
N GLU A 303 2.69 16.96 13.25
CA GLU A 303 2.55 15.83 12.27
C GLU A 303 2.23 16.36 10.87
N LEU A 304 1.48 17.46 10.78
CA LEU A 304 1.15 18.09 9.50
C LEU A 304 2.37 18.73 8.82
N ASP A 305 3.26 19.39 9.60
CA ASP A 305 4.49 19.98 9.07
C ASP A 305 5.46 18.90 8.59
N ALA A 306 5.51 17.77 9.28
CA ALA A 306 6.29 16.61 8.89
C ALA A 306 5.76 16.00 7.58
N ILE A 307 4.44 15.85 7.44
CA ILE A 307 3.80 15.40 6.21
C ILE A 307 4.10 16.37 5.05
N MET A 308 3.89 17.65 5.26
CA MET A 308 4.08 18.66 4.22
C MET A 308 5.55 18.81 3.80
N SER A 309 6.48 18.75 4.74
CA SER A 309 7.92 18.79 4.44
C SER A 309 8.39 17.53 3.72
N THR A 310 7.93 16.35 4.14
CA THR A 310 8.25 15.07 3.49
C THR A 310 7.72 15.03 2.07
N LEU A 311 6.46 15.43 1.85
CA LEU A 311 5.88 15.56 0.53
C LEU A 311 6.62 16.61 -0.32
N GLY A 312 6.98 17.77 0.27
CA GLY A 312 7.75 18.81 -0.42
C GLY A 312 9.15 18.39 -0.84
N GLY A 313 9.73 17.37 -0.18
CA GLY A 313 11.04 16.79 -0.52
C GLY A 313 11.04 15.81 -1.70
N ILE A 314 9.86 15.47 -2.26
CA ILE A 314 9.74 14.52 -3.38
C ILE A 314 9.97 15.26 -4.71
N ASN A 315 10.82 14.70 -5.56
CA ASN A 315 10.99 15.17 -6.93
C ASN A 315 9.83 14.68 -7.82
N TYR A 316 8.72 15.43 -7.83
CA TYR A 316 7.53 15.05 -8.59
C TYR A 316 7.78 14.96 -10.10
N VAL A 317 8.70 15.74 -10.65
CA VAL A 317 9.01 15.72 -12.09
C VAL A 317 9.66 14.40 -12.46
N GLU A 318 10.65 13.96 -11.69
CA GLU A 318 11.29 12.66 -11.86
C GLU A 318 10.28 11.52 -11.67
N LEU A 319 9.47 11.57 -10.62
CA LEU A 319 8.44 10.57 -10.32
C LEU A 319 7.45 10.41 -11.47
N VAL A 320 6.94 11.51 -12.04
CA VAL A 320 5.99 11.47 -13.17
C VAL A 320 6.65 10.94 -14.44
N ILE A 321 7.89 11.34 -14.74
CA ILE A 321 8.62 10.84 -15.91
C ILE A 321 8.86 9.34 -15.78
N VAL A 322 9.35 8.88 -14.63
CA VAL A 322 9.60 7.46 -14.38
C VAL A 322 8.29 6.67 -14.40
N PHE A 323 7.23 7.20 -13.77
CA PHE A 323 5.91 6.59 -13.83
C PHE A 323 5.45 6.39 -15.27
N LEU A 324 5.50 7.43 -16.10
CA LEU A 324 5.05 7.35 -17.50
C LEU A 324 5.89 6.35 -18.30
N LEU A 325 7.21 6.33 -18.12
CA LEU A 325 8.09 5.39 -18.82
C LEU A 325 7.77 3.94 -18.44
N PHE A 326 7.74 3.63 -17.16
CA PHE A 326 7.50 2.26 -16.68
C PHE A 326 6.05 1.82 -16.91
N PHE A 327 5.09 2.75 -16.82
CA PHE A 327 3.71 2.47 -17.16
C PHE A 327 3.54 2.16 -18.66
N VAL A 328 4.05 3.02 -19.55
CA VAL A 328 3.87 2.81 -20.99
C VAL A 328 4.55 1.53 -21.45
N PHE A 329 5.82 1.32 -21.13
CA PHE A 329 6.55 0.14 -21.58
C PHE A 329 6.13 -1.15 -20.86
N GLY A 330 5.78 -1.06 -19.58
CA GLY A 330 5.20 -2.17 -18.83
C GLY A 330 3.83 -2.58 -19.39
N TYR A 331 2.96 -1.61 -19.64
CA TYR A 331 1.69 -1.85 -20.31
C TYR A 331 1.90 -2.48 -21.71
N LEU A 332 2.78 -1.92 -22.55
CA LEU A 332 3.04 -2.45 -23.89
C LEU A 332 3.55 -3.90 -23.85
N LEU A 333 4.43 -4.22 -22.89
CA LEU A 333 4.95 -5.57 -22.67
C LEU A 333 3.79 -6.54 -22.38
N TYR A 334 3.00 -6.26 -21.34
CA TYR A 334 1.91 -7.12 -20.92
C TYR A 334 0.77 -7.14 -21.93
N ALA A 335 0.37 -6.00 -22.50
CA ALA A 335 -0.70 -5.91 -23.49
C ALA A 335 -0.42 -6.73 -24.75
N SER A 336 0.85 -6.79 -25.18
CA SER A 336 1.23 -7.62 -26.32
C SER A 336 0.99 -9.11 -26.04
N MET A 337 1.34 -9.58 -24.82
CA MET A 337 1.15 -10.97 -24.42
C MET A 337 -0.34 -11.31 -24.19
N PHE A 338 -1.09 -10.40 -23.55
CA PHE A 338 -2.54 -10.57 -23.36
C PHE A 338 -3.30 -10.58 -24.69
N ALA A 339 -2.88 -9.77 -25.66
CA ALA A 339 -3.46 -9.80 -27.03
C ALA A 339 -3.18 -11.12 -27.75
N ALA A 340 -1.98 -11.70 -27.57
CA ALA A 340 -1.64 -13.01 -28.14
C ALA A 340 -2.52 -14.11 -27.52
N ILE A 341 -2.74 -14.09 -26.21
CA ILE A 341 -3.67 -15.02 -25.53
C ILE A 341 -5.10 -14.81 -26.05
N GLY A 342 -5.58 -13.57 -26.13
CA GLY A 342 -6.90 -13.26 -26.65
C GLY A 342 -7.13 -13.79 -28.07
N SER A 343 -6.09 -13.76 -28.95
CA SER A 343 -6.17 -14.35 -30.28
C SER A 343 -6.28 -15.88 -30.27
N ALA A 344 -5.77 -16.53 -29.22
CA ALA A 344 -5.72 -17.99 -29.14
C ALA A 344 -7.01 -18.62 -28.60
N VAL A 345 -7.89 -17.85 -27.95
CA VAL A 345 -9.14 -18.33 -27.33
C VAL A 345 -10.37 -17.77 -28.03
N GLU A 346 -11.52 -18.39 -27.80
CA GLU A 346 -12.81 -17.93 -28.35
C GLU A 346 -13.70 -17.30 -27.28
N ASN A 347 -13.50 -17.69 -26.01
CA ASN A 347 -14.29 -17.22 -24.88
C ASN A 347 -13.37 -16.72 -23.76
N GLU A 348 -13.82 -15.73 -23.01
CA GLU A 348 -13.07 -15.18 -21.86
C GLU A 348 -12.79 -16.22 -20.77
N ALA A 349 -13.72 -17.17 -20.55
CA ALA A 349 -13.53 -18.23 -19.56
C ALA A 349 -12.33 -19.13 -19.88
N ASP A 350 -12.10 -19.44 -21.16
CA ASP A 350 -10.97 -20.26 -21.60
C ASP A 350 -9.63 -19.50 -21.51
N SER A 351 -9.65 -18.16 -21.48
CA SER A 351 -8.45 -17.35 -21.38
C SER A 351 -7.80 -17.38 -19.99
N GLN A 352 -8.57 -17.60 -18.93
CA GLN A 352 -8.08 -17.49 -17.55
C GLN A 352 -6.90 -18.41 -17.24
N GLN A 353 -6.91 -19.65 -17.75
CA GLN A 353 -5.80 -20.58 -17.58
C GLN A 353 -4.52 -20.12 -18.27
N LEU A 354 -4.65 -19.47 -19.44
CA LEU A 354 -3.52 -18.95 -20.22
C LEU A 354 -2.98 -17.61 -19.67
N VAL A 355 -3.83 -16.84 -18.99
CA VAL A 355 -3.47 -15.55 -18.37
C VAL A 355 -2.69 -15.76 -17.06
N LEU A 356 -2.96 -16.83 -16.33
CA LEU A 356 -2.40 -17.08 -15.01
C LEU A 356 -0.86 -17.00 -14.96
N PRO A 357 -0.08 -17.57 -15.90
CA PRO A 357 1.38 -17.41 -15.91
C PRO A 357 1.86 -15.97 -16.14
N LEU A 358 1.03 -15.11 -16.73
CA LEU A 358 1.36 -13.69 -16.93
C LEU A 358 1.03 -12.86 -15.68
N THR A 359 -0.01 -13.24 -14.94
CA THR A 359 -0.39 -12.53 -13.72
C THR A 359 0.52 -12.85 -12.54
N ILE A 360 1.14 -14.04 -12.49
CA ILE A 360 2.05 -14.43 -11.41
C ILE A 360 3.24 -13.46 -11.29
N PRO A 361 4.04 -13.15 -12.35
CA PRO A 361 5.12 -12.16 -12.26
C PRO A 361 4.63 -10.77 -11.85
N LEU A 362 3.42 -10.40 -12.29
CA LEU A 362 2.78 -9.14 -11.94
C LEU A 362 2.48 -9.07 -10.43
N MET A 363 1.93 -10.16 -9.87
CA MET A 363 1.69 -10.28 -8.42
C MET A 363 3.00 -10.29 -7.63
N ILE A 364 4.01 -11.01 -8.09
CA ILE A 364 5.33 -11.03 -7.44
C ILE A 364 5.92 -9.62 -7.43
N GLY A 365 5.86 -8.91 -8.56
CA GLY A 365 6.30 -7.51 -8.64
C GLY A 365 5.59 -6.60 -7.64
N PHE A 366 4.28 -6.77 -7.48
CA PHE A 366 3.50 -6.02 -6.50
C PHE A 366 3.93 -6.31 -5.05
N PHE A 367 4.13 -7.58 -4.68
CA PHE A 367 4.60 -7.93 -3.33
C PHE A 367 6.03 -7.44 -3.05
N ILE A 368 6.93 -7.51 -4.05
CA ILE A 368 8.29 -6.95 -3.92
C ILE A 368 8.21 -5.42 -3.75
N ALA A 369 7.34 -4.74 -4.51
CA ALA A 369 7.12 -3.31 -4.40
C ALA A 369 6.59 -2.92 -3.01
N MET A 370 5.67 -3.72 -2.44
CA MET A 370 5.21 -3.54 -1.05
C MET A 370 6.32 -3.72 -0.02
N PHE A 371 7.30 -4.59 -0.28
CA PHE A 371 8.44 -4.79 0.62
C PHE A 371 9.51 -3.70 0.49
N ALA A 372 9.55 -3.01 -0.66
CA ALA A 372 10.61 -2.05 -1.00
C ALA A 372 10.75 -0.89 0.01
N TYR A 373 9.66 -0.49 0.69
CA TYR A 373 9.73 0.58 1.70
C TYR A 373 10.61 0.21 2.91
N LYS A 374 10.61 -1.08 3.28
CA LYS A 374 11.36 -1.55 4.44
C LYS A 374 12.86 -1.65 4.17
N SER A 375 13.23 -2.02 2.94
CA SER A 375 14.62 -2.23 2.55
C SER A 375 14.80 -1.97 1.05
N PRO A 376 14.81 -0.69 0.61
CA PRO A 376 14.83 -0.32 -0.82
C PRO A 376 16.09 -0.79 -1.55
N ASP A 377 17.20 -0.97 -0.82
CA ASP A 377 18.51 -1.40 -1.37
C ASP A 377 18.77 -2.90 -1.20
N SER A 378 17.79 -3.67 -0.71
CA SER A 378 17.96 -5.13 -0.61
C SER A 378 18.15 -5.77 -1.99
N ALA A 379 18.90 -6.87 -2.05
CA ALA A 379 19.14 -7.61 -3.29
C ALA A 379 17.83 -8.04 -3.97
N LEU A 380 16.80 -8.40 -3.19
CA LEU A 380 15.49 -8.76 -3.72
C LEU A 380 14.85 -7.60 -4.47
N VAL A 381 14.83 -6.41 -3.88
CA VAL A 381 14.23 -5.21 -4.46
C VAL A 381 15.05 -4.70 -5.65
N PHE A 382 16.38 -4.77 -5.55
CA PHE A 382 17.28 -4.44 -6.66
C PHE A 382 16.98 -5.31 -7.89
N TRP A 383 17.03 -6.64 -7.76
CA TRP A 383 16.75 -7.54 -8.89
C TRP A 383 15.30 -7.44 -9.35
N GLY A 384 14.33 -7.29 -8.43
CA GLY A 384 12.93 -7.05 -8.78
C GLY A 384 12.73 -5.80 -9.63
N SER A 385 13.55 -4.76 -9.41
CA SER A 385 13.50 -3.52 -10.21
C SER A 385 14.24 -3.64 -11.57
N MET A 386 15.06 -4.67 -11.78
CA MET A 386 15.77 -4.92 -13.05
C MET A 386 15.04 -5.93 -13.94
N ILE A 387 14.33 -6.90 -13.35
CA ILE A 387 13.58 -7.90 -14.10
C ILE A 387 12.37 -7.23 -14.80
N PRO A 388 12.26 -7.30 -16.14
CA PRO A 388 11.31 -6.49 -16.90
C PRO A 388 9.83 -6.77 -16.59
N PHE A 389 9.50 -7.95 -16.09
CA PHE A 389 8.14 -8.31 -15.69
C PHE A 389 7.72 -7.71 -14.34
N THR A 390 8.66 -7.44 -13.46
CA THR A 390 8.40 -6.87 -12.13
C THR A 390 8.81 -5.40 -12.04
N SER A 391 9.75 -4.97 -12.90
CA SER A 391 10.35 -3.63 -12.86
C SER A 391 9.34 -2.47 -12.91
N PRO A 392 8.20 -2.52 -13.65
CA PRO A 392 7.28 -1.39 -13.70
C PRO A 392 6.70 -1.01 -12.33
N MET A 393 6.56 -1.98 -11.43
CA MET A 393 6.08 -1.71 -10.08
C MET A 393 7.22 -1.40 -9.12
N VAL A 394 8.25 -2.28 -9.12
CA VAL A 394 9.32 -2.22 -8.13
C VAL A 394 10.21 -0.99 -8.32
N MET A 395 10.55 -0.62 -9.55
CA MET A 395 11.39 0.55 -9.79
C MET A 395 10.65 1.85 -9.41
N LEU A 396 9.36 1.94 -9.70
CA LEU A 396 8.57 3.13 -9.35
C LEU A 396 8.54 3.37 -7.83
N THR A 397 8.41 2.31 -7.04
CA THR A 397 8.45 2.43 -5.59
C THR A 397 9.85 2.76 -5.07
N ARG A 398 10.91 2.23 -5.70
CA ARG A 398 12.31 2.54 -5.34
C ARG A 398 12.71 3.99 -5.60
N VAL A 399 12.20 4.60 -6.65
CA VAL A 399 12.56 5.99 -7.03
C VAL A 399 12.25 6.98 -5.91
N LEU A 400 11.24 6.73 -5.10
CA LEU A 400 10.93 7.55 -3.93
C LEU A 400 12.08 7.61 -2.92
N PHE A 401 12.89 6.55 -2.83
CA PHE A 401 14.02 6.44 -1.89
C PHE A 401 15.35 6.95 -2.48
N GLY A 402 15.36 7.47 -3.71
CA GLY A 402 16.53 8.06 -4.35
C GLY A 402 17.41 7.01 -5.04
N VAL A 403 16.96 6.55 -6.21
CA VAL A 403 17.71 5.59 -7.03
C VAL A 403 18.62 6.34 -8.02
N PRO A 404 19.87 5.91 -8.21
CA PRO A 404 20.74 6.50 -9.23
C PRO A 404 20.11 6.41 -10.64
N THR A 405 20.15 7.51 -11.39
CA THR A 405 19.52 7.61 -12.73
C THR A 405 20.00 6.56 -13.73
N TRP A 406 21.24 6.07 -13.60
CA TRP A 406 21.75 5.00 -14.46
C TRP A 406 21.03 3.67 -14.25
N GLN A 407 20.57 3.36 -13.02
CA GLN A 407 19.77 2.16 -12.73
C GLN A 407 18.39 2.26 -13.38
N ILE A 408 17.77 3.43 -13.34
CA ILE A 408 16.49 3.71 -13.98
C ILE A 408 16.63 3.52 -15.50
N ALA A 409 17.65 4.13 -16.10
CA ALA A 409 17.93 4.03 -17.54
C ALA A 409 18.19 2.57 -17.97
N LEU A 410 18.98 1.83 -17.19
CA LEU A 410 19.27 0.42 -17.47
C LEU A 410 18.01 -0.44 -17.40
N SER A 411 17.20 -0.26 -16.36
CA SER A 411 15.95 -1.01 -16.18
C SER A 411 14.94 -0.71 -17.29
N VAL A 412 14.79 0.56 -17.68
CA VAL A 412 13.96 0.95 -18.85
C VAL A 412 14.49 0.32 -20.12
N GLY A 413 15.81 0.34 -20.34
CA GLY A 413 16.44 -0.28 -21.50
C GLY A 413 16.14 -1.78 -21.61
N ILE A 414 16.27 -2.52 -20.49
CA ILE A 414 15.94 -3.95 -20.43
C ILE A 414 14.43 -4.16 -20.68
N LEU A 415 13.59 -3.33 -20.09
CA LEU A 415 12.13 -3.40 -20.25
C LEU A 415 11.73 -3.19 -21.73
N VAL A 416 12.28 -2.17 -22.40
CA VAL A 416 12.03 -1.89 -23.82
C VAL A 416 12.48 -3.04 -24.71
N LEU A 417 13.68 -3.57 -24.47
CA LEU A 417 14.22 -4.70 -25.23
C LEU A 417 13.32 -5.93 -25.09
N THR A 418 12.88 -6.22 -23.85
CA THR A 418 11.98 -7.35 -23.59
C THR A 418 10.60 -7.13 -24.19
N PHE A 419 10.09 -5.89 -24.14
CA PHE A 419 8.85 -5.54 -24.83
C PHE A 419 8.94 -5.83 -26.33
N VAL A 420 10.00 -5.38 -27.02
CA VAL A 420 10.18 -5.60 -28.45
C VAL A 420 10.21 -7.10 -28.77
N LEU A 421 10.92 -7.88 -27.99
CA LEU A 421 10.99 -9.35 -28.13
C LEU A 421 9.61 -9.99 -27.93
N CYS A 422 8.90 -9.64 -26.85
CA CYS A 422 7.57 -10.16 -26.56
C CYS A 422 6.54 -9.73 -27.60
N ALA A 423 6.59 -8.48 -28.07
CA ALA A 423 5.71 -7.99 -29.11
C ALA A 423 5.91 -8.74 -30.45
N TRP A 424 7.16 -9.05 -30.80
CA TRP A 424 7.46 -9.84 -31.97
C TRP A 424 6.93 -11.27 -31.86
N LEU A 425 7.11 -11.94 -30.71
CA LEU A 425 6.55 -13.26 -30.45
C LEU A 425 5.03 -13.24 -30.47
N SER A 426 4.42 -12.24 -29.82
CA SER A 426 2.98 -12.04 -29.76
C SER A 426 2.37 -11.81 -31.14
N ALA A 427 3.05 -11.05 -32.01
CA ALA A 427 2.59 -10.81 -33.36
C ALA A 427 2.55 -12.12 -34.21
N LYS A 428 3.49 -13.05 -33.99
CA LYS A 428 3.45 -14.37 -34.63
C LYS A 428 2.28 -15.20 -34.14
N ILE A 429 2.08 -15.27 -32.83
CA ILE A 429 0.95 -15.99 -32.21
C ILE A 429 -0.37 -15.41 -32.70
N TYR A 430 -0.48 -14.07 -32.67
CA TYR A 430 -1.68 -13.35 -33.10
C TYR A 430 -2.05 -13.63 -34.55
N LYS A 431 -1.07 -13.61 -35.49
CA LYS A 431 -1.27 -13.89 -36.90
C LYS A 431 -1.93 -15.27 -37.17
N VAL A 432 -1.53 -16.29 -36.41
CA VAL A 432 -2.08 -17.64 -36.55
C VAL A 432 -3.34 -17.81 -35.72
N GLY A 433 -3.30 -17.38 -34.45
CA GLY A 433 -4.37 -17.59 -33.45
C GLY A 433 -5.68 -16.93 -33.82
N ILE A 434 -5.63 -15.73 -34.43
CA ILE A 434 -6.82 -14.97 -34.78
C ILE A 434 -7.69 -15.65 -35.87
N LEU A 435 -7.08 -16.52 -36.69
CA LEU A 435 -7.76 -17.26 -37.77
C LEU A 435 -8.11 -18.69 -37.35
N MET A 436 -7.71 -19.14 -36.16
CA MET A 436 -7.97 -20.50 -35.70
C MET A 436 -9.26 -20.53 -34.88
N PHE A 437 -10.26 -21.30 -35.35
CA PHE A 437 -11.55 -21.47 -34.72
C PHE A 437 -11.77 -22.93 -34.29
N GLY A 438 -12.65 -23.15 -33.30
CA GLY A 438 -13.17 -24.49 -32.92
C GLY A 438 -12.24 -25.36 -32.08
N LYS A 439 -11.09 -24.84 -31.60
CA LYS A 439 -10.14 -25.61 -30.79
C LYS A 439 -9.72 -24.84 -29.52
N LYS A 440 -9.82 -25.53 -28.38
CA LYS A 440 -9.20 -24.99 -27.14
C LYS A 440 -7.69 -25.04 -27.26
N SER A 441 -7.08 -23.87 -27.28
CA SER A 441 -5.63 -23.71 -27.41
C SER A 441 -4.91 -23.94 -26.09
N THR A 442 -3.78 -24.64 -26.17
CA THR A 442 -2.90 -24.90 -25.03
C THR A 442 -1.56 -24.17 -25.20
N PHE A 443 -0.76 -24.04 -24.13
CA PHE A 443 0.61 -23.48 -24.22
C PHE A 443 1.48 -24.20 -25.26
N LYS A 444 1.27 -25.52 -25.46
CA LYS A 444 1.98 -26.28 -26.50
C LYS A 444 1.62 -25.82 -27.91
N ASP A 445 0.35 -25.45 -28.13
CA ASP A 445 -0.11 -24.91 -29.41
C ASP A 445 0.49 -23.53 -29.67
N LEU A 446 0.50 -22.65 -28.67
CA LEU A 446 1.15 -21.32 -28.77
C LEU A 446 2.63 -21.46 -29.16
N TRP A 447 3.35 -22.40 -28.53
CA TRP A 447 4.76 -22.67 -28.86
C TRP A 447 4.95 -23.18 -30.29
N LYS A 448 4.03 -23.99 -30.82
CA LYS A 448 4.06 -24.43 -32.22
C LYS A 448 3.83 -23.26 -33.17
N TRP A 449 2.91 -22.35 -32.87
CA TRP A 449 2.61 -21.19 -33.71
C TRP A 449 3.77 -20.22 -33.86
N ILE A 450 4.59 -20.09 -32.82
CA ILE A 450 5.83 -19.29 -32.88
C ILE A 450 6.80 -19.85 -33.95
N LYS A 451 6.83 -21.19 -34.14
CA LYS A 451 7.70 -21.88 -35.10
C LYS A 451 7.14 -21.92 -36.53
N MET A 452 5.85 -21.63 -36.69
CA MET A 452 5.24 -21.50 -38.04
C MET A 452 5.75 -20.22 -38.73
N LYS A 453 6.09 -20.37 -40.04
CA LYS A 453 6.55 -19.23 -40.85
C LYS A 453 5.39 -18.35 -41.32
#